data_8197f25955cecbf888391bbd7b56c8ea
#
_entry.id   8197f25955cecbf888391bbd7b56c8ea
#
_cell.length_a   1.000
_cell.length_b   1.000
_cell.length_c   1.000
_cell.angle_alpha   90.00
_cell.angle_beta   90.00
_cell.angle_gamma   90.00
#
_symmetry.space_group_name_H-M   'P 1'
#
loop_
_entity.id
_entity.type
_entity.pdbx_description
1 polymer ?
#
loop_
_entity_poly.entity_id
_entity_poly.type
_entity_poly.pdbx_seq_one_letter_code
_entity_poly.pdbx_strand_id
1 'polypeptide(L)'
;MKKIILLFLVASFSFAQSIHQFENELQKQKSFLPEGYINKTLQKKISSGLQLNKTVFGYLPWWEYAAGFHQNLQYNLLSHIAIFSFEADRDGNLTNPPGWPWSDVIEAAHSNGVRVIMTVTSFDGEDIHRLMTDNGIRNKLFENIRLTLINYGLDGVNIDFENLRDKNDKMYASVAFMMNMKEYFRFNPAYEISFATPSYGLDEWNFSGLAEYSHYLFVMNYDYWGSWATTTGPSAPLTGQYISVTNSIINEYKDVPTQKIILGVPYYGNYWKTNSNQPYAEVKPFNKDSTNNNWQKILRYREVVRDYLQYEKLWDAVSNTPWIRWNDNGWNQVWYDDSTSLELKYDLAIQRNLKGIGIWALGYDGNRTELWKLIEKKFTKPTSITKSDLLPLQFNLYQNYPNPFNPSTTIEYTVPYNESGYNSIQQYVTLKVYDILGNEISIVVDDFKAPGHYTITYSPPETLPTGIYVYQLKVGKYTASKKMLYLK
;
A
#
# COMPACT_ATOMS: atom_id res chain seq x y z
N MET A 1 -3.22 26.20 -38.82
CA MET A 1 -2.25 25.46 -38.01
C MET A 1 -1.75 26.37 -36.89
N LYS A 2 -2.41 26.32 -35.72
CA LYS A 2 -1.95 27.05 -34.51
C LYS A 2 -1.10 26.07 -33.70
N LYS A 3 0.19 26.34 -33.62
CA LYS A 3 1.10 25.63 -32.70
C LYS A 3 0.75 26.04 -31.29
N ILE A 4 0.21 25.08 -30.52
CA ILE A 4 0.08 25.20 -29.07
C ILE A 4 1.48 24.92 -28.51
N ILE A 5 2.13 25.98 -28.06
CA ILE A 5 3.37 25.89 -27.26
C ILE A 5 2.92 25.46 -25.87
N LEU A 6 3.20 24.23 -25.54
CA LEU A 6 3.05 23.71 -24.19
C LEU A 6 4.20 24.30 -23.35
N LEU A 7 3.90 25.35 -22.60
CA LEU A 7 4.82 25.85 -21.58
C LEU A 7 4.87 24.79 -20.46
N PHE A 8 5.98 24.08 -20.40
CA PHE A 8 6.36 23.35 -19.19
C PHE A 8 6.66 24.40 -18.11
N LEU A 9 5.68 24.63 -17.24
CA LEU A 9 5.94 25.23 -15.95
C LEU A 9 6.73 24.21 -15.15
N VAL A 10 8.05 24.32 -15.19
CA VAL A 10 8.90 23.79 -14.11
C VAL A 10 8.57 24.66 -12.90
N ALA A 11 7.58 24.24 -12.14
CA ALA A 11 7.35 24.78 -10.81
C ALA A 11 8.64 24.50 -10.03
N SER A 12 9.34 25.57 -9.64
CA SER A 12 10.35 25.52 -8.61
C SER A 12 9.69 24.85 -7.40
N PHE A 13 10.02 23.58 -7.14
CA PHE A 13 9.64 22.87 -5.92
C PHE A 13 10.33 23.60 -4.77
N SER A 14 9.64 24.56 -4.16
CA SER A 14 9.87 24.88 -2.76
C SER A 14 9.59 23.56 -2.06
N PHE A 15 10.56 23.06 -1.30
CA PHE A 15 10.55 21.78 -0.62
C PHE A 15 9.18 21.51 0.02
N ALA A 16 8.39 20.65 -0.62
CA ALA A 16 7.14 20.19 -0.06
C ALA A 16 7.51 19.28 1.10
N GLN A 17 7.15 19.71 2.30
CA GLN A 17 7.38 18.96 3.52
C GLN A 17 6.59 17.64 3.42
N SER A 18 7.26 16.50 3.60
CA SER A 18 6.57 15.21 3.61
C SER A 18 5.59 15.11 4.78
N ILE A 19 4.65 14.16 4.70
CA ILE A 19 3.74 13.88 5.81
C ILE A 19 4.51 13.49 7.09
N HIS A 20 5.61 12.77 6.97
CA HIS A 20 6.45 12.34 8.09
C HIS A 20 7.03 13.54 8.82
N GLN A 21 7.68 14.45 8.09
CA GLN A 21 8.23 15.68 8.66
C GLN A 21 7.13 16.59 9.19
N PHE A 22 6.10 16.85 8.38
CA PHE A 22 5.01 17.76 8.72
C PHE A 22 4.31 17.36 10.02
N GLU A 23 3.90 16.10 10.14
CA GLU A 23 3.22 15.63 11.35
C GLU A 23 4.15 15.62 12.56
N ASN A 24 5.41 15.20 12.39
CA ASN A 24 6.37 15.21 13.49
C ASN A 24 6.57 16.62 14.06
N GLU A 25 6.76 17.61 13.21
CA GLU A 25 6.89 19.01 13.64
C GLU A 25 5.60 19.57 14.24
N LEU A 26 4.44 19.28 13.61
CA LEU A 26 3.14 19.70 14.11
C LEU A 26 2.85 19.14 15.51
N GLN A 27 3.16 17.88 15.76
CA GLN A 27 2.94 17.26 17.07
C GLN A 27 3.90 17.77 18.15
N LYS A 28 5.15 18.08 17.80
CA LYS A 28 6.11 18.73 18.71
C LYS A 28 5.65 20.12 19.16
N GLN A 29 4.93 20.87 18.30
CA GLN A 29 4.39 22.19 18.63
C GLN A 29 3.15 22.15 19.51
N LYS A 30 2.40 21.05 19.49
CA LYS A 30 1.23 20.87 20.35
C LYS A 30 1.72 20.52 21.75
N SER A 31 1.53 21.43 22.72
CA SER A 31 1.67 21.06 24.13
C SER A 31 0.72 19.89 24.42
N PHE A 32 1.27 18.77 24.87
CA PHE A 32 0.54 17.54 25.11
C PHE A 32 -0.57 17.75 26.14
N LEU A 33 -1.79 17.92 25.67
CA LEU A 33 -2.98 17.55 26.42
C LEU A 33 -3.41 16.19 25.85
N PRO A 34 -3.39 15.11 26.63
CA PRO A 34 -3.95 13.85 26.16
C PRO A 34 -5.40 14.11 25.81
N GLU A 35 -5.78 13.94 24.54
CA GLU A 35 -7.19 13.80 24.18
C GLU A 35 -7.71 12.59 24.96
N GLY A 36 -8.42 12.81 26.05
CA GLY A 36 -8.99 11.79 26.90
C GLY A 36 -10.05 10.99 26.20
N TYR A 37 -9.67 10.01 25.40
CA TYR A 37 -10.53 8.98 24.86
C TYR A 37 -9.84 7.61 24.88
N ILE A 38 -9.53 7.14 26.06
CA ILE A 38 -9.35 5.70 26.24
C ILE A 38 -10.72 5.10 26.51
N ASN A 39 -11.47 4.84 25.46
CA ASN A 39 -12.60 3.92 25.57
C ASN A 39 -11.99 2.51 25.63
N LYS A 40 -11.87 1.95 26.83
CA LYS A 40 -11.40 0.58 27.09
C LYS A 40 -12.39 -0.46 26.56
N THR A 41 -12.75 -0.38 25.30
CA THR A 41 -13.42 -1.48 24.63
C THR A 41 -12.30 -2.36 24.06
N LEU A 42 -11.86 -3.33 24.88
CA LEU A 42 -10.97 -4.39 24.42
C LEU A 42 -11.51 -4.95 23.12
N GLN A 43 -10.84 -4.65 22.03
CA GLN A 43 -11.18 -5.23 20.73
C GLN A 43 -11.07 -6.74 20.85
N LYS A 44 -12.10 -7.42 20.38
CA LYS A 44 -12.09 -8.88 20.26
C LYS A 44 -10.91 -9.27 19.35
N LYS A 45 -9.89 -9.93 19.91
CA LYS A 45 -8.76 -10.44 19.11
C LYS A 45 -9.32 -11.19 17.90
N ILE A 46 -8.93 -10.75 16.71
CA ILE A 46 -9.17 -11.50 15.48
C ILE A 46 -8.45 -12.84 15.64
N SER A 47 -9.09 -13.93 15.28
CA SER A 47 -8.77 -15.30 15.67
C SER A 47 -7.28 -15.69 15.64
N SER A 48 -6.81 -16.37 16.68
CA SER A 48 -5.51 -17.04 16.75
C SER A 48 -5.43 -18.19 15.74
N GLY A 49 -4.42 -18.18 14.87
CA GLY A 49 -4.17 -19.29 13.92
C GLY A 49 -3.98 -18.84 12.47
N LEU A 50 -3.91 -17.55 12.21
CA LEU A 50 -3.67 -16.99 10.88
C LEU A 50 -2.17 -16.71 10.71
N GLN A 51 -1.59 -17.13 9.59
CA GLN A 51 -0.22 -16.83 9.22
C GLN A 51 -0.21 -15.83 8.07
N LEU A 52 0.52 -14.71 8.24
CA LEU A 52 0.75 -13.76 7.17
C LEU A 52 1.55 -14.39 6.02
N ASN A 53 1.12 -14.16 4.79
CA ASN A 53 1.81 -14.60 3.58
C ASN A 53 2.61 -13.47 2.89
N LYS A 54 2.51 -12.25 3.39
CA LYS A 54 3.20 -11.06 2.95
C LYS A 54 3.60 -10.21 4.16
N THR A 55 4.58 -9.37 3.99
CA THR A 55 4.94 -8.36 4.99
C THR A 55 3.80 -7.37 5.18
N VAL A 56 3.44 -7.13 6.43
CA VAL A 56 2.58 -6.03 6.87
C VAL A 56 3.40 -5.19 7.83
N PHE A 57 3.93 -4.10 7.32
CA PHE A 57 4.77 -3.17 8.03
C PHE A 57 3.94 -1.96 8.47
N GLY A 58 4.19 -1.38 9.64
CA GLY A 58 3.52 -0.14 10.02
C GLY A 58 4.41 0.76 10.85
N TYR A 59 4.43 2.04 10.52
CA TYR A 59 5.03 3.04 11.38
C TYR A 59 4.11 3.35 12.56
N LEU A 60 4.66 3.28 13.78
CA LEU A 60 3.98 3.72 15.00
C LEU A 60 4.59 5.05 15.45
N PRO A 61 3.91 6.19 15.20
CA PRO A 61 4.39 7.48 15.63
C PRO A 61 4.30 7.66 17.14
N TRP A 62 5.23 8.42 17.71
CA TRP A 62 5.29 8.69 19.15
C TRP A 62 4.01 9.36 19.68
N TRP A 63 3.33 10.17 18.87
CA TRP A 63 2.07 10.81 19.28
C TRP A 63 0.89 9.85 19.32
N GLU A 64 0.87 8.78 18.51
CA GLU A 64 -0.15 7.72 18.60
C GLU A 64 0.16 6.78 19.77
N TYR A 65 1.45 6.52 20.03
CA TYR A 65 1.88 5.83 21.26
C TYR A 65 1.44 6.59 22.50
N ALA A 66 1.77 7.87 22.60
CA ALA A 66 1.41 8.72 23.75
C ALA A 66 -0.12 8.87 23.93
N ALA A 67 -0.89 8.85 22.86
CA ALA A 67 -2.35 8.84 22.90
C ALA A 67 -2.96 7.45 23.25
N GLY A 68 -2.13 6.41 23.40
CA GLY A 68 -2.56 5.07 23.81
C GLY A 68 -3.13 4.21 22.67
N PHE A 69 -3.08 4.65 21.40
CA PHE A 69 -3.64 3.89 20.27
C PHE A 69 -2.86 2.60 19.96
N HIS A 70 -1.62 2.46 20.41
CA HIS A 70 -0.86 1.21 20.34
C HIS A 70 -1.56 0.03 21.01
N GLN A 71 -2.46 0.28 21.97
CA GLN A 71 -3.24 -0.77 22.66
C GLN A 71 -4.31 -1.41 21.76
N ASN A 72 -4.67 -0.77 20.64
CA ASN A 72 -5.65 -1.25 19.67
C ASN A 72 -5.04 -2.02 18.50
N LEU A 73 -3.71 -2.11 18.41
CA LEU A 73 -3.03 -2.79 17.32
C LEU A 73 -3.34 -4.28 17.28
N GLN A 74 -3.56 -4.79 16.06
CA GLN A 74 -3.75 -6.22 15.81
C GLN A 74 -2.37 -6.84 15.51
N TYR A 75 -1.59 -7.12 16.56
CA TYR A 75 -0.22 -7.64 16.44
C TYR A 75 -0.13 -8.92 15.60
N ASN A 76 -1.16 -9.79 15.65
CA ASN A 76 -1.25 -11.00 14.83
C ASN A 76 -1.42 -10.73 13.32
N LEU A 77 -1.72 -9.50 12.93
CA LEU A 77 -1.83 -9.05 11.53
C LEU A 77 -0.70 -8.12 11.12
N LEU A 78 0.33 -7.99 11.95
CA LEU A 78 1.55 -7.24 11.67
C LEU A 78 2.74 -8.19 11.56
N SER A 79 3.69 -7.87 10.71
CA SER A 79 5.01 -8.51 10.67
C SER A 79 6.11 -7.60 11.22
N HIS A 80 5.92 -6.26 11.10
CA HIS A 80 6.88 -5.25 11.55
C HIS A 80 6.14 -4.05 12.13
N ILE A 81 6.67 -3.53 13.24
CA ILE A 81 6.33 -2.21 13.78
C ILE A 81 7.60 -1.36 13.74
N ALA A 82 7.54 -0.24 13.05
CA ALA A 82 8.63 0.73 13.01
C ALA A 82 8.34 1.88 13.98
N ILE A 83 9.19 2.02 14.99
CA ILE A 83 9.13 3.09 16.00
C ILE A 83 9.47 4.42 15.32
N PHE A 84 8.53 5.35 15.24
CA PHE A 84 8.73 6.64 14.60
C PHE A 84 8.79 7.76 15.64
N SER A 85 9.96 8.46 15.85
CA SER A 85 11.26 8.18 15.24
C SER A 85 12.40 8.54 16.22
N PHE A 86 13.56 8.01 15.91
CA PHE A 86 14.84 8.45 16.48
C PHE A 86 15.44 9.49 15.54
N GLU A 87 15.63 10.72 16.01
CA GLU A 87 16.10 11.81 15.15
C GLU A 87 17.64 11.90 15.19
N ALA A 88 18.26 11.80 14.02
CA ALA A 88 19.69 11.98 13.86
C ALA A 88 20.02 13.46 13.68
N ASP A 89 20.90 13.99 14.50
CA ASP A 89 21.47 15.32 14.32
C ASP A 89 22.68 15.29 13.37
N ARG A 90 23.13 16.47 12.96
CA ARG A 90 24.27 16.66 12.05
C ARG A 90 25.59 16.04 12.52
N ASP A 91 25.73 15.73 13.81
CA ASP A 91 26.92 15.17 14.44
C ASP A 91 26.78 13.67 14.74
N GLY A 92 25.71 13.03 14.24
CA GLY A 92 25.44 11.60 14.34
C GLY A 92 24.92 11.15 15.71
N ASN A 93 24.46 12.07 16.57
CA ASN A 93 23.75 11.70 17.78
C ASN A 93 22.30 11.34 17.46
N LEU A 94 21.67 10.53 18.32
CA LEU A 94 20.27 10.16 18.22
C LEU A 94 19.48 10.76 19.37
N THR A 95 18.37 11.41 19.04
CA THR A 95 17.34 11.80 19.99
C THR A 95 16.25 10.74 19.99
N ASN A 96 15.95 10.19 21.16
CA ASN A 96 14.90 9.18 21.31
C ASN A 96 13.51 9.78 21.15
N PRO A 97 12.52 8.99 20.65
CA PRO A 97 11.14 9.44 20.63
C PRO A 97 10.61 9.72 22.05
N PRO A 98 9.66 10.65 22.21
CA PRO A 98 9.02 10.92 23.49
C PRO A 98 8.47 9.66 24.16
N GLY A 99 8.71 9.57 25.48
CA GLY A 99 8.24 8.42 26.27
C GLY A 99 9.05 7.13 26.09
N TRP A 100 10.17 7.17 25.36
CA TRP A 100 11.04 6.00 25.19
C TRP A 100 11.66 5.54 26.53
N PRO A 101 11.82 4.21 26.76
CA PRO A 101 11.51 3.09 25.87
C PRO A 101 10.04 2.66 25.93
N TRP A 102 9.50 2.18 24.81
CA TRP A 102 8.13 1.65 24.70
C TRP A 102 8.14 0.13 24.93
N SER A 103 8.50 -0.28 26.15
CA SER A 103 8.70 -1.69 26.49
C SER A 103 7.44 -2.53 26.30
N ASP A 104 6.27 -1.97 26.56
CA ASP A 104 4.98 -2.62 26.36
C ASP A 104 4.72 -2.96 24.89
N VAL A 105 5.07 -2.07 23.94
CA VAL A 105 4.96 -2.32 22.50
C VAL A 105 5.97 -3.38 22.06
N ILE A 106 7.24 -3.28 22.54
CA ILE A 106 8.31 -4.22 22.17
C ILE A 106 7.94 -5.63 22.65
N GLU A 107 7.53 -5.78 23.90
CA GLU A 107 7.13 -7.07 24.48
C GLU A 107 5.88 -7.65 23.78
N ALA A 108 4.87 -6.83 23.53
CA ALA A 108 3.67 -7.25 22.81
C ALA A 108 3.98 -7.69 21.38
N ALA A 109 4.83 -6.93 20.66
CA ALA A 109 5.26 -7.26 19.30
C ALA A 109 6.01 -8.60 19.27
N HIS A 110 7.06 -8.76 20.06
CA HIS A 110 7.86 -9.99 20.10
C HIS A 110 7.04 -11.22 20.55
N SER A 111 6.13 -11.05 21.51
CA SER A 111 5.23 -12.13 21.96
C SER A 111 4.27 -12.62 20.84
N ASN A 112 4.08 -11.82 19.79
CA ASN A 112 3.29 -12.16 18.62
C ASN A 112 4.14 -12.45 17.37
N GLY A 113 5.48 -12.53 17.51
CA GLY A 113 6.40 -12.78 16.39
C GLY A 113 6.56 -11.59 15.44
N VAL A 114 6.22 -10.38 15.89
CA VAL A 114 6.35 -9.13 15.14
C VAL A 114 7.71 -8.52 15.40
N ARG A 115 8.44 -8.15 14.36
CA ARG A 115 9.72 -7.45 14.44
C ARG A 115 9.51 -5.99 14.82
N VAL A 116 10.41 -5.48 15.66
CA VAL A 116 10.43 -4.05 16.05
C VAL A 116 11.62 -3.36 15.42
N ILE A 117 11.35 -2.42 14.54
CA ILE A 117 12.34 -1.69 13.74
C ILE A 117 12.44 -0.27 14.30
N MET A 118 13.66 0.23 14.56
CA MET A 118 13.83 1.65 14.81
C MET A 118 13.81 2.45 13.51
N THR A 119 13.10 3.57 13.46
CA THR A 119 13.18 4.51 12.35
C THR A 119 14.11 5.63 12.70
N VAL A 120 15.15 5.84 11.89
CA VAL A 120 16.09 6.96 12.04
C VAL A 120 15.74 8.01 11.01
N THR A 121 15.32 9.18 11.50
CA THR A 121 14.90 10.31 10.66
C THR A 121 15.93 11.43 10.66
N SER A 122 16.04 12.13 9.54
CA SER A 122 16.61 13.47 9.40
C SER A 122 15.93 14.16 8.24
N PHE A 123 15.64 15.47 8.37
CA PHE A 123 14.87 16.25 7.41
C PHE A 123 15.62 17.47 6.86
N ASP A 124 16.84 17.73 7.34
CA ASP A 124 17.71 18.79 6.84
C ASP A 124 18.71 18.22 5.83
N GLY A 125 18.69 18.71 4.59
CA GLY A 125 19.51 18.17 3.51
C GLY A 125 21.01 18.29 3.74
N GLU A 126 21.50 19.34 4.41
CA GLU A 126 22.92 19.51 4.74
C GLU A 126 23.36 18.58 5.86
N ASP A 127 22.51 18.38 6.86
CA ASP A 127 22.77 17.42 7.94
C ASP A 127 22.77 15.98 7.39
N ILE A 128 21.82 15.63 6.53
CA ILE A 128 21.76 14.32 5.84
C ILE A 128 23.02 14.12 5.00
N HIS A 129 23.41 15.10 4.20
CA HIS A 129 24.64 15.01 3.41
C HIS A 129 25.85 14.69 4.28
N ARG A 130 26.00 15.39 5.40
CA ARG A 130 27.09 15.19 6.34
C ARG A 130 27.06 13.80 6.99
N LEU A 131 25.87 13.34 7.42
CA LEU A 131 25.67 11.99 7.97
C LEU A 131 26.06 10.90 6.97
N MET A 132 25.81 11.10 5.67
CA MET A 132 26.13 10.12 4.64
C MET A 132 27.59 10.13 4.22
N THR A 133 28.26 11.29 4.19
CA THR A 133 29.56 11.48 3.54
C THR A 133 30.74 11.59 4.50
N ASP A 134 30.56 12.12 5.70
CA ASP A 134 31.62 12.17 6.71
C ASP A 134 31.79 10.82 7.41
N ASN A 135 32.95 10.19 7.23
CA ASN A 135 33.22 8.84 7.76
C ASN A 135 33.13 8.77 9.29
N GLY A 136 33.63 9.80 10.00
CA GLY A 136 33.62 9.83 11.46
C GLY A 136 32.21 9.94 12.01
N ILE A 137 31.43 10.86 11.45
CA ILE A 137 30.05 11.11 11.85
C ILE A 137 29.15 9.91 11.49
N ARG A 138 29.28 9.37 10.28
CA ARG A 138 28.56 8.18 9.85
C ARG A 138 28.83 6.98 10.77
N ASN A 139 30.07 6.71 11.10
CA ASN A 139 30.44 5.60 11.99
C ASN A 139 29.87 5.81 13.40
N LYS A 140 29.86 7.05 13.90
CA LYS A 140 29.23 7.37 15.17
C LYS A 140 27.73 7.14 15.14
N LEU A 141 27.04 7.53 14.05
CA LEU A 141 25.63 7.23 13.88
C LEU A 141 25.38 5.72 13.87
N PHE A 142 26.17 4.94 13.13
CA PHE A 142 26.04 3.48 13.10
C PHE A 142 26.24 2.84 14.46
N GLU A 143 27.20 3.34 15.24
CA GLU A 143 27.43 2.85 16.60
C GLU A 143 26.25 3.19 17.53
N ASN A 144 25.69 4.40 17.44
CA ASN A 144 24.52 4.78 18.22
C ASN A 144 23.29 3.93 17.85
N ILE A 145 23.09 3.64 16.56
CA ILE A 145 22.06 2.69 16.08
C ILE A 145 22.31 1.31 16.70
N ARG A 146 23.53 0.78 16.60
CA ARG A 146 23.89 -0.54 17.13
C ARG A 146 23.62 -0.66 18.63
N LEU A 147 24.03 0.35 19.40
CA LEU A 147 23.79 0.40 20.84
C LEU A 147 22.28 0.43 21.16
N THR A 148 21.51 1.18 20.41
CA THR A 148 20.05 1.22 20.57
C THR A 148 19.41 -0.14 20.28
N LEU A 149 19.79 -0.77 19.17
CA LEU A 149 19.28 -2.10 18.81
C LEU A 149 19.57 -3.13 19.92
N ILE A 150 20.80 -3.15 20.46
CA ILE A 150 21.20 -4.09 21.50
C ILE A 150 20.51 -3.80 22.83
N ASN A 151 20.51 -2.54 23.26
CA ASN A 151 19.99 -2.17 24.58
C ASN A 151 18.48 -2.41 24.73
N TYR A 152 17.75 -2.32 23.63
CA TYR A 152 16.29 -2.46 23.65
C TYR A 152 15.78 -3.71 22.92
N GLY A 153 16.69 -4.56 22.40
CA GLY A 153 16.34 -5.80 21.74
C GLY A 153 15.57 -5.58 20.43
N LEU A 154 15.88 -4.51 19.68
CA LEU A 154 15.22 -4.22 18.42
C LEU A 154 15.76 -5.08 17.27
N ASP A 155 14.96 -5.31 16.25
CA ASP A 155 15.25 -6.27 15.17
C ASP A 155 15.87 -5.64 13.92
N GLY A 156 16.01 -4.32 13.88
CA GLY A 156 16.59 -3.65 12.73
C GLY A 156 16.36 -2.14 12.69
N VAL A 157 16.77 -1.54 11.58
CA VAL A 157 16.71 -0.10 11.36
C VAL A 157 16.10 0.22 9.99
N ASN A 158 15.22 1.20 9.97
CA ASN A 158 14.72 1.86 8.78
C ASN A 158 15.28 3.28 8.74
N ILE A 159 15.98 3.62 7.66
CA ILE A 159 16.48 4.97 7.41
C ILE A 159 15.39 5.74 6.66
N ASP A 160 14.98 6.86 7.24
CA ASP A 160 13.98 7.75 6.70
C ASP A 160 14.57 9.17 6.60
N PHE A 161 15.52 9.30 5.66
CA PHE A 161 16.18 10.56 5.33
C PHE A 161 15.42 11.21 4.19
N GLU A 162 14.84 12.36 4.46
CA GLU A 162 14.02 13.08 3.50
C GLU A 162 14.63 14.47 3.19
N ASN A 163 14.28 15.03 2.01
CA ASN A 163 14.84 16.30 1.54
C ASN A 163 16.36 16.25 1.27
N LEU A 164 16.87 15.13 0.74
CA LEU A 164 18.27 15.02 0.35
C LEU A 164 18.63 16.20 -0.57
N ARG A 165 19.78 16.82 -0.28
CA ARG A 165 20.22 18.11 -0.81
C ARG A 165 20.17 18.22 -2.33
N ASP A 166 20.66 17.20 -3.03
CA ASP A 166 20.82 17.23 -4.49
C ASP A 166 20.79 15.84 -5.13
N LYS A 167 20.88 15.80 -6.44
CA LYS A 167 20.92 14.55 -7.21
C LYS A 167 22.10 13.64 -6.84
N ASN A 168 23.24 14.21 -6.49
CA ASN A 168 24.42 13.42 -6.11
C ASN A 168 24.17 12.66 -4.81
N ASP A 169 23.51 13.29 -3.84
CA ASP A 169 23.13 12.65 -2.59
C ASP A 169 22.11 11.53 -2.84
N LYS A 170 21.13 11.74 -3.69
CA LYS A 170 20.09 10.75 -4.04
C LYS A 170 20.65 9.57 -4.84
N MET A 171 21.56 9.82 -5.81
CA MET A 171 22.08 8.78 -6.71
C MET A 171 23.24 7.98 -6.13
N TYR A 172 24.11 8.62 -5.34
CA TYR A 172 25.39 8.02 -4.96
C TYR A 172 25.63 8.00 -3.46
N ALA A 173 25.46 9.11 -2.74
CA ALA A 173 25.77 9.16 -1.32
C ALA A 173 24.84 8.29 -0.48
N SER A 174 23.53 8.26 -0.80
CA SER A 174 22.56 7.40 -0.12
C SER A 174 22.86 5.90 -0.33
N VAL A 175 23.25 5.52 -1.54
CA VAL A 175 23.64 4.13 -1.87
C VAL A 175 24.93 3.75 -1.13
N ALA A 176 25.94 4.62 -1.14
CA ALA A 176 27.19 4.41 -0.42
C ALA A 176 26.98 4.32 1.09
N PHE A 177 26.06 5.13 1.64
CA PHE A 177 25.66 5.08 3.04
C PHE A 177 25.04 3.71 3.40
N MET A 178 24.10 3.21 2.60
CA MET A 178 23.48 1.90 2.82
C MET A 178 24.47 0.74 2.62
N MET A 179 25.39 0.86 1.68
CA MET A 179 26.48 -0.11 1.51
C MET A 179 27.37 -0.18 2.77
N ASN A 180 27.79 0.97 3.28
CA ASN A 180 28.58 1.02 4.51
C ASN A 180 27.79 0.53 5.74
N MET A 181 26.47 0.81 5.82
CA MET A 181 25.63 0.29 6.88
C MET A 181 25.52 -1.23 6.84
N LYS A 182 25.29 -1.81 5.66
CA LYS A 182 25.23 -3.26 5.46
C LYS A 182 26.53 -3.93 5.87
N GLU A 183 27.68 -3.34 5.52
CA GLU A 183 28.99 -3.83 5.92
C GLU A 183 29.22 -3.71 7.43
N TYR A 184 28.79 -2.61 8.04
CA TYR A 184 28.91 -2.40 9.49
C TYR A 184 28.10 -3.42 10.30
N PHE A 185 26.91 -3.79 9.84
CA PHE A 185 26.04 -4.77 10.50
C PHE A 185 26.22 -6.21 10.04
N ARG A 186 27.18 -6.51 9.18
CA ARG A 186 27.40 -7.85 8.61
C ARG A 186 27.58 -8.97 9.65
N PHE A 187 28.06 -8.64 10.85
CA PHE A 187 28.30 -9.61 11.92
C PHE A 187 27.02 -10.01 12.67
N ASN A 188 25.93 -9.30 12.46
CA ASN A 188 24.61 -9.68 12.94
C ASN A 188 23.59 -9.64 11.81
N PRO A 189 23.54 -10.69 10.97
CA PRO A 189 22.66 -10.75 9.82
C PRO A 189 21.17 -10.84 10.20
N ALA A 190 20.84 -10.98 11.49
CA ALA A 190 19.46 -10.96 11.96
C ALA A 190 18.87 -9.53 11.96
N TYR A 191 19.70 -8.48 12.00
CA TYR A 191 19.20 -7.12 11.89
C TYR A 191 18.78 -6.78 10.48
N GLU A 192 17.55 -6.34 10.33
CA GLU A 192 17.07 -5.82 9.05
C GLU A 192 17.48 -4.35 8.90
N ILE A 193 18.00 -4.01 7.72
CA ILE A 193 18.30 -2.63 7.34
C ILE A 193 17.46 -2.27 6.11
N SER A 194 16.80 -1.13 6.14
CA SER A 194 15.90 -0.69 5.07
C SER A 194 15.94 0.82 4.90
N PHE A 195 15.38 1.30 3.80
CA PHE A 195 15.34 2.72 3.47
C PHE A 195 13.90 3.09 3.06
N ALA A 196 13.39 4.22 3.55
CA ALA A 196 12.18 4.84 3.06
C ALA A 196 12.50 5.67 1.81
N THR A 197 11.76 5.43 0.72
CA THR A 197 12.02 6.05 -0.57
C THR A 197 10.79 6.76 -1.10
N PRO A 198 10.95 7.87 -1.87
CA PRO A 198 9.81 8.54 -2.49
C PRO A 198 9.15 7.64 -3.55
N SER A 199 7.90 7.93 -3.89
CA SER A 199 7.12 7.17 -4.88
C SER A 199 7.57 7.39 -6.33
N TYR A 200 8.34 8.43 -6.62
CA TYR A 200 8.84 8.77 -7.96
C TYR A 200 10.19 9.46 -7.87
N GLY A 201 10.85 9.60 -9.01
CA GLY A 201 12.15 10.26 -9.12
C GLY A 201 13.26 9.35 -9.66
N LEU A 202 12.94 8.37 -10.52
CA LEU A 202 13.92 7.46 -11.12
C LEU A 202 15.12 8.18 -11.76
N ASP A 203 14.90 9.34 -12.38
CA ASP A 203 15.98 10.13 -13.00
C ASP A 203 16.89 10.81 -11.97
N GLU A 204 16.48 10.87 -10.70
CA GLU A 204 17.23 11.51 -9.62
C GLU A 204 17.75 10.52 -8.57
N TRP A 205 17.10 9.37 -8.40
CA TRP A 205 17.38 8.36 -7.38
C TRP A 205 17.93 7.06 -7.98
N ASN A 206 18.81 6.42 -7.26
CA ASN A 206 19.28 5.07 -7.57
C ASN A 206 18.53 4.04 -6.70
N PHE A 207 17.28 3.79 -7.01
CA PHE A 207 16.45 2.83 -6.25
C PHE A 207 16.99 1.40 -6.30
N SER A 208 17.54 0.96 -7.43
CA SER A 208 18.16 -0.38 -7.54
C SER A 208 19.41 -0.51 -6.66
N GLY A 209 20.24 0.52 -6.60
CA GLY A 209 21.41 0.56 -5.71
C GLY A 209 21.02 0.56 -4.24
N LEU A 210 20.00 1.34 -3.85
CA LEU A 210 19.46 1.29 -2.48
C LEU A 210 18.92 -0.10 -2.14
N ALA A 211 18.19 -0.73 -3.06
CA ALA A 211 17.65 -2.08 -2.87
C ALA A 211 18.74 -3.15 -2.75
N GLU A 212 19.89 -3.00 -3.43
CA GLU A 212 21.01 -3.93 -3.34
C GLU A 212 21.54 -4.02 -1.90
N TYR A 213 21.65 -2.88 -1.23
CA TYR A 213 22.22 -2.79 0.11
C TYR A 213 21.17 -2.76 1.23
N SER A 214 19.88 -2.87 0.89
CA SER A 214 18.76 -2.96 1.83
C SER A 214 18.11 -4.34 1.80
N HIS A 215 17.48 -4.75 2.90
CA HIS A 215 16.60 -5.92 2.94
C HIS A 215 15.30 -5.63 2.18
N TYR A 216 14.81 -4.39 2.25
CA TYR A 216 13.66 -3.88 1.52
C TYR A 216 13.70 -2.35 1.46
N LEU A 217 12.94 -1.81 0.51
CA LEU A 217 12.60 -0.40 0.43
C LEU A 217 11.15 -0.21 0.86
N PHE A 218 10.91 0.73 1.75
CA PHE A 218 9.57 1.22 2.05
C PHE A 218 9.27 2.35 1.07
N VAL A 219 8.41 2.10 0.09
CA VAL A 219 8.07 3.11 -0.93
C VAL A 219 6.89 3.92 -0.43
N MET A 220 7.09 5.21 -0.19
CA MET A 220 6.08 6.16 0.28
C MET A 220 5.10 6.50 -0.84
N ASN A 221 4.21 5.56 -1.19
CA ASN A 221 3.21 5.72 -2.25
C ASN A 221 1.98 6.51 -1.78
N TYR A 222 2.23 7.65 -1.18
CA TYR A 222 1.26 8.64 -0.71
C TYR A 222 1.85 10.04 -0.88
N ASP A 223 1.12 11.06 -0.45
CA ASP A 223 1.49 12.48 -0.65
C ASP A 223 1.61 12.88 -2.13
N TYR A 224 0.81 12.26 -3.02
CA TYR A 224 0.69 12.73 -4.39
C TYR A 224 -0.05 14.09 -4.46
N TRP A 225 -0.98 14.32 -3.55
CA TRP A 225 -1.59 15.60 -3.23
C TRP A 225 -1.46 15.88 -1.74
N GLY A 226 -1.00 17.07 -1.43
CA GLY A 226 -0.75 17.51 -0.05
C GLY A 226 -0.85 19.04 0.08
N SER A 227 -0.22 19.61 1.11
CA SER A 227 -0.29 21.04 1.44
C SER A 227 0.23 21.98 0.34
N TRP A 228 1.05 21.49 -0.54
CA TRP A 228 1.61 22.21 -1.71
C TRP A 228 0.66 22.23 -2.91
N ALA A 229 -0.39 21.42 -2.91
CA ALA A 229 -1.26 21.29 -4.07
C ALA A 229 -2.16 22.51 -4.25
N THR A 230 -2.29 22.99 -5.47
CA THR A 230 -3.21 24.08 -5.84
C THR A 230 -4.62 23.58 -6.16
N THR A 231 -4.75 22.27 -6.33
CA THR A 231 -6.03 21.56 -6.52
C THR A 231 -6.19 20.47 -5.51
N THR A 232 -7.43 20.08 -5.23
CA THR A 232 -7.72 18.89 -4.43
C THR A 232 -7.37 17.62 -5.17
N GLY A 233 -7.12 16.53 -4.46
CA GLY A 233 -6.86 15.22 -5.05
C GLY A 233 -6.52 14.16 -4.01
N PRO A 234 -6.38 12.89 -4.43
CA PRO A 234 -6.09 11.78 -3.55
C PRO A 234 -4.64 11.78 -3.08
N SER A 235 -4.40 11.50 -1.78
CA SER A 235 -3.03 11.31 -1.28
C SER A 235 -2.34 10.13 -1.97
N ALA A 236 -3.07 9.07 -2.33
CA ALA A 236 -2.53 7.88 -2.97
C ALA A 236 -3.40 7.39 -4.13
N PRO A 237 -3.39 8.08 -5.30
CA PRO A 237 -4.16 7.64 -6.46
C PRO A 237 -3.67 6.29 -6.95
N LEU A 238 -4.55 5.26 -7.03
CA LEU A 238 -4.14 3.95 -7.55
C LEU A 238 -3.73 4.06 -9.02
N THR A 239 -4.54 4.77 -9.81
CA THR A 239 -4.31 5.06 -11.23
C THR A 239 -4.41 6.56 -11.48
N GLY A 240 -3.89 7.02 -12.62
CA GLY A 240 -3.90 8.43 -13.02
C GLY A 240 -3.16 8.64 -14.32
N GLN A 241 -3.24 9.84 -14.87
CA GLN A 241 -2.67 10.11 -16.19
C GLN A 241 -1.14 10.08 -16.18
N TYR A 242 -0.48 10.65 -15.13
CA TYR A 242 0.98 10.80 -15.08
C TYR A 242 1.59 10.23 -13.80
N ILE A 243 0.99 10.53 -12.65
CA ILE A 243 1.47 10.10 -11.34
C ILE A 243 0.41 9.24 -10.66
N SER A 244 0.83 8.08 -10.16
CA SER A 244 -0.04 7.16 -9.43
C SER A 244 0.77 6.04 -8.77
N VAL A 245 0.18 5.37 -7.81
CA VAL A 245 0.76 4.19 -7.15
C VAL A 245 1.15 3.12 -8.17
N THR A 246 0.28 2.87 -9.17
CA THR A 246 0.57 1.89 -10.23
C THR A 246 1.77 2.31 -11.08
N ASN A 247 1.85 3.59 -11.47
CA ASN A 247 2.97 4.11 -12.24
C ASN A 247 4.29 4.04 -11.45
N SER A 248 4.26 4.38 -10.17
CA SER A 248 5.40 4.24 -9.26
C SER A 248 5.96 2.82 -9.31
N ILE A 249 5.15 1.82 -9.04
CA ILE A 249 5.60 0.43 -8.97
C ILE A 249 6.07 -0.12 -10.33
N ILE A 250 5.42 0.28 -11.42
CA ILE A 250 5.71 -0.29 -12.75
C ILE A 250 6.89 0.41 -13.43
N ASN A 251 7.01 1.71 -13.31
CA ASN A 251 7.94 2.51 -14.08
C ASN A 251 9.10 3.04 -13.23
N GLU A 252 8.82 3.60 -12.04
CA GLU A 252 9.87 4.17 -11.20
C GLU A 252 10.72 3.06 -10.54
N TYR A 253 10.08 1.99 -10.09
CA TYR A 253 10.73 0.86 -9.41
C TYR A 253 10.95 -0.36 -10.32
N LYS A 254 10.93 -0.20 -11.65
CA LYS A 254 11.06 -1.29 -12.63
C LYS A 254 12.32 -2.15 -12.48
N ASP A 255 13.41 -1.54 -12.04
CA ASP A 255 14.73 -2.18 -11.87
C ASP A 255 14.96 -2.69 -10.43
N VAL A 256 13.98 -2.57 -9.55
CA VAL A 256 14.03 -3.06 -8.16
C VAL A 256 13.35 -4.42 -8.08
N PRO A 257 13.99 -5.45 -7.49
CA PRO A 257 13.34 -6.74 -7.25
C PRO A 257 12.03 -6.57 -6.45
N THR A 258 10.92 -7.02 -6.99
CA THR A 258 9.59 -6.78 -6.38
C THR A 258 9.48 -7.31 -4.95
N GLN A 259 10.21 -8.39 -4.64
CA GLN A 259 10.31 -8.95 -3.29
C GLN A 259 11.06 -8.07 -2.28
N LYS A 260 11.62 -6.95 -2.73
CA LYS A 260 12.25 -5.93 -1.87
C LYS A 260 11.40 -4.66 -1.73
N ILE A 261 10.21 -4.61 -2.33
CA ILE A 261 9.32 -3.44 -2.28
C ILE A 261 8.23 -3.66 -1.26
N ILE A 262 8.11 -2.75 -0.29
CA ILE A 262 6.95 -2.58 0.58
C ILE A 262 6.16 -1.39 0.06
N LEU A 263 4.90 -1.62 -0.33
CA LEU A 263 3.99 -0.59 -0.84
C LEU A 263 3.44 0.22 0.33
N GLY A 264 3.90 1.43 0.51
CA GLY A 264 3.38 2.37 1.49
C GLY A 264 1.95 2.81 1.13
N VAL A 265 1.05 2.80 2.12
CA VAL A 265 -0.34 3.23 1.98
C VAL A 265 -0.74 4.18 3.12
N PRO A 266 -1.60 5.19 2.85
CA PRO A 266 -2.01 6.15 3.85
C PRO A 266 -3.24 5.66 4.64
N TYR A 267 -3.21 5.82 5.97
CA TYR A 267 -4.39 5.71 6.83
C TYR A 267 -4.89 7.10 7.24
N TYR A 268 -4.72 8.08 6.36
CA TYR A 268 -5.14 9.46 6.52
C TYR A 268 -5.79 10.00 5.24
N GLY A 269 -6.40 11.16 5.34
CA GLY A 269 -6.94 11.91 4.23
C GLY A 269 -6.62 13.39 4.34
N ASN A 270 -6.88 14.11 3.28
CA ASN A 270 -6.66 15.55 3.17
C ASN A 270 -7.98 16.29 3.06
N TYR A 271 -8.17 17.30 3.89
CA TYR A 271 -9.31 18.21 3.86
C TYR A 271 -8.92 19.56 3.29
N TRP A 272 -9.70 20.05 2.33
CA TRP A 272 -9.53 21.36 1.71
C TRP A 272 -10.83 22.16 1.65
N LYS A 273 -10.71 23.50 1.73
CA LYS A 273 -11.71 24.42 1.22
C LYS A 273 -11.49 24.66 -0.26
N THR A 274 -12.56 24.69 -1.05
CA THR A 274 -12.46 24.70 -2.52
C THR A 274 -13.34 25.77 -3.16
N ASN A 275 -13.05 26.07 -4.43
CA ASN A 275 -13.83 27.00 -5.23
C ASN A 275 -15.09 26.36 -5.82
N SER A 276 -15.14 25.03 -5.92
CA SER A 276 -16.27 24.30 -6.50
C SER A 276 -16.47 22.94 -5.84
N ASN A 277 -17.57 22.28 -6.20
CA ASN A 277 -17.90 20.93 -5.74
C ASN A 277 -17.37 19.82 -6.65
N GLN A 278 -16.57 20.17 -7.66
CA GLN A 278 -16.03 19.19 -8.61
C GLN A 278 -14.76 18.54 -8.05
N PRO A 279 -14.44 17.29 -8.44
CA PRO A 279 -13.15 16.70 -8.10
C PRO A 279 -12.02 17.56 -8.69
N TYR A 280 -10.85 17.54 -8.06
CA TYR A 280 -9.67 18.32 -8.48
C TYR A 280 -9.93 19.84 -8.53
N ALA A 281 -10.87 20.34 -7.71
CA ALA A 281 -11.20 21.75 -7.59
C ALA A 281 -10.00 22.56 -7.09
N GLU A 282 -9.91 23.82 -7.52
CA GLU A 282 -8.94 24.77 -6.98
C GLU A 282 -9.15 24.97 -5.47
N VAL A 283 -8.05 24.95 -4.75
CA VAL A 283 -8.01 25.10 -3.29
C VAL A 283 -8.10 26.57 -2.92
N LYS A 284 -8.92 26.87 -1.91
CA LYS A 284 -8.98 28.19 -1.27
C LYS A 284 -8.06 28.26 -0.07
N PRO A 285 -7.21 29.31 0.03
CA PRO A 285 -6.43 29.55 1.25
C PRO A 285 -7.36 29.72 2.46
N PHE A 286 -7.03 29.12 3.59
CA PHE A 286 -7.82 29.24 4.84
C PHE A 286 -7.80 30.65 5.42
N ASN A 287 -6.65 31.37 5.33
CA ASN A 287 -6.50 32.76 5.72
C ASN A 287 -5.33 33.40 4.98
N LYS A 288 -5.51 34.63 4.46
CA LYS A 288 -4.44 35.41 3.84
C LYS A 288 -3.37 35.91 4.81
N ASP A 289 -3.68 35.96 6.10
CA ASP A 289 -2.82 36.59 7.12
C ASP A 289 -2.15 35.62 8.09
N SER A 290 -2.35 34.29 7.91
CA SER A 290 -1.64 33.33 8.75
C SER A 290 -0.33 32.93 8.09
N THR A 291 0.75 33.07 8.83
CA THR A 291 2.08 32.49 8.50
C THR A 291 2.04 30.96 8.36
N ASN A 292 0.93 30.34 8.69
CA ASN A 292 0.59 28.95 8.44
C ASN A 292 -0.31 28.89 7.20
N ASN A 293 0.19 28.35 6.10
CA ASN A 293 -0.55 28.04 4.87
C ASN A 293 -1.57 26.91 5.11
N ASN A 294 -2.58 27.13 5.98
CA ASN A 294 -3.57 26.12 6.38
C ASN A 294 -4.72 26.03 5.37
N TRP A 295 -4.44 25.75 4.13
CA TRP A 295 -5.45 25.41 3.11
C TRP A 295 -5.79 23.93 3.08
N GLN A 296 -5.01 23.13 3.80
CA GLN A 296 -5.16 21.70 3.99
C GLN A 296 -5.13 21.38 5.49
N LYS A 297 -5.92 20.39 5.85
CA LYS A 297 -5.84 19.73 7.15
C LYS A 297 -5.70 18.24 6.91
N ILE A 298 -4.67 17.63 7.50
CA ILE A 298 -4.54 16.18 7.52
C ILE A 298 -5.53 15.63 8.54
N LEU A 299 -6.31 14.64 8.12
CA LEU A 299 -7.29 13.95 8.94
C LEU A 299 -6.91 12.48 9.05
N ARG A 300 -6.74 11.97 10.25
CA ARG A 300 -6.59 10.54 10.47
C ARG A 300 -7.83 9.78 10.00
N TYR A 301 -7.70 8.55 9.55
CA TYR A 301 -8.83 7.75 9.07
C TYR A 301 -10.01 7.76 10.07
N ARG A 302 -9.73 7.58 11.38
CA ARG A 302 -10.75 7.64 12.43
C ARG A 302 -11.51 8.96 12.47
N GLU A 303 -10.84 10.08 12.18
CA GLU A 303 -11.47 11.41 12.15
C GLU A 303 -12.36 11.57 10.92
N VAL A 304 -11.91 11.10 9.76
CA VAL A 304 -12.73 11.11 8.53
C VAL A 304 -14.01 10.32 8.76
N VAL A 305 -13.91 9.11 9.31
CA VAL A 305 -15.07 8.25 9.52
C VAL A 305 -16.00 8.79 10.59
N ARG A 306 -15.47 9.38 11.66
CA ARG A 306 -16.28 9.95 12.74
C ARG A 306 -17.04 11.21 12.31
N ASP A 307 -16.36 12.12 11.61
CA ASP A 307 -16.84 13.51 11.46
C ASP A 307 -17.39 13.82 10.06
N TYR A 308 -16.98 13.07 9.02
CA TYR A 308 -17.26 13.48 7.64
C TYR A 308 -18.13 12.50 6.84
N LEU A 309 -18.28 11.23 7.24
CA LEU A 309 -19.12 10.27 6.51
C LEU A 309 -20.63 10.59 6.53
N GLN A 310 -21.05 11.58 7.30
CA GLN A 310 -22.41 12.12 7.27
C GLN A 310 -22.70 12.95 6.01
N TYR A 311 -21.66 13.38 5.27
CA TYR A 311 -21.78 14.16 4.05
C TYR A 311 -21.78 13.29 2.79
N GLU A 312 -21.94 13.91 1.62
CA GLU A 312 -22.00 13.20 0.34
C GLU A 312 -20.67 12.52 0.01
N LYS A 313 -20.65 11.20 0.09
CA LYS A 313 -19.52 10.37 -0.30
C LYS A 313 -19.57 10.04 -1.79
N LEU A 314 -18.48 10.23 -2.49
CA LEU A 314 -18.29 10.03 -3.93
C LEU A 314 -17.11 9.11 -4.19
N TRP A 315 -17.01 8.65 -5.42
CA TRP A 315 -15.91 7.85 -5.91
C TRP A 315 -15.31 8.49 -7.15
N ASP A 316 -13.99 8.69 -7.14
CA ASP A 316 -13.28 9.10 -8.35
C ASP A 316 -12.76 7.87 -9.10
N ALA A 317 -13.37 7.60 -10.26
CA ALA A 317 -13.04 6.45 -11.08
C ALA A 317 -11.66 6.56 -11.76
N VAL A 318 -11.10 7.76 -11.86
CA VAL A 318 -9.76 7.98 -12.45
C VAL A 318 -8.67 7.54 -11.48
N SER A 319 -8.74 7.97 -10.23
CA SER A 319 -7.76 7.63 -9.21
C SER A 319 -8.11 6.37 -8.40
N ASN A 320 -9.35 5.87 -8.54
CA ASN A 320 -9.92 4.79 -7.73
C ASN A 320 -9.86 5.12 -6.23
N THR A 321 -10.30 6.33 -5.87
CA THR A 321 -10.23 6.85 -4.51
C THR A 321 -11.58 7.45 -4.09
N PRO A 322 -12.06 7.20 -2.87
CA PRO A 322 -13.23 7.88 -2.32
C PRO A 322 -12.90 9.31 -1.93
N TRP A 323 -13.90 10.16 -2.06
CA TRP A 323 -13.85 11.53 -1.58
C TRP A 323 -15.22 11.97 -1.08
N ILE A 324 -15.24 13.03 -0.26
CA ILE A 324 -16.43 13.57 0.39
C ILE A 324 -16.50 15.06 0.07
N ARG A 325 -17.71 15.57 -0.16
CA ARG A 325 -17.94 17.01 -0.33
C ARG A 325 -19.15 17.49 0.46
N TRP A 326 -19.11 18.75 0.83
CA TRP A 326 -20.25 19.47 1.42
C TRP A 326 -20.11 20.97 1.25
N ASN A 327 -21.21 21.68 1.45
CA ASN A 327 -21.19 23.15 1.43
C ASN A 327 -21.52 23.68 2.86
N ASP A 328 -20.52 24.32 3.43
CA ASP A 328 -20.63 25.05 4.69
C ASP A 328 -19.77 26.32 4.60
N ASN A 329 -20.38 27.48 4.36
CA ASN A 329 -19.68 28.73 4.07
C ASN A 329 -18.68 28.63 2.92
N GLY A 330 -19.01 27.84 1.89
CA GLY A 330 -18.18 27.46 0.73
C GLY A 330 -18.03 25.96 0.61
N TRP A 331 -17.53 25.54 -0.54
CA TRP A 331 -17.32 24.12 -0.80
C TRP A 331 -16.11 23.58 -0.03
N ASN A 332 -16.28 22.35 0.45
CA ASN A 332 -15.27 21.60 1.19
C ASN A 332 -15.15 20.23 0.61
N GLN A 333 -13.94 19.66 0.63
CA GLN A 333 -13.65 18.30 0.19
C GLN A 333 -12.72 17.60 1.15
N VAL A 334 -12.95 16.30 1.35
CA VAL A 334 -12.01 15.37 1.98
C VAL A 334 -11.71 14.24 1.02
N TRP A 335 -10.45 14.03 0.72
CA TRP A 335 -9.95 12.88 -0.07
C TRP A 335 -9.20 11.96 0.88
N TYR A 336 -9.50 10.67 0.85
CA TYR A 336 -8.95 9.69 1.78
C TYR A 336 -8.97 8.29 1.19
N ASP A 337 -8.30 7.34 1.83
CA ASP A 337 -8.42 5.93 1.48
C ASP A 337 -9.35 5.21 2.47
N ASP A 338 -10.24 4.37 1.94
CA ASP A 338 -11.07 3.45 2.72
C ASP A 338 -10.74 1.99 2.40
N SER A 339 -11.47 1.06 2.99
CA SER A 339 -11.26 -0.37 2.73
C SER A 339 -11.39 -0.74 1.25
N THR A 340 -12.21 -0.03 0.47
CA THR A 340 -12.41 -0.31 -0.97
C THR A 340 -11.20 0.13 -1.79
N SER A 341 -10.72 1.35 -1.61
CA SER A 341 -9.54 1.86 -2.33
C SER A 341 -8.24 1.18 -1.88
N LEU A 342 -8.12 0.85 -0.58
CA LEU A 342 -7.00 0.08 -0.05
C LEU A 342 -7.01 -1.37 -0.57
N GLU A 343 -8.19 -2.00 -0.74
CA GLU A 343 -8.28 -3.34 -1.33
C GLU A 343 -7.62 -3.40 -2.70
N LEU A 344 -7.87 -2.42 -3.55
CA LEU A 344 -7.26 -2.33 -4.88
C LEU A 344 -5.73 -2.16 -4.82
N LYS A 345 -5.22 -1.39 -3.85
CA LYS A 345 -3.77 -1.23 -3.62
C LYS A 345 -3.13 -2.53 -3.11
N TYR A 346 -3.83 -3.25 -2.23
CA TYR A 346 -3.37 -4.56 -1.73
C TYR A 346 -3.37 -5.60 -2.85
N ASP A 347 -4.36 -5.56 -3.75
CA ASP A 347 -4.39 -6.41 -4.94
C ASP A 347 -3.22 -6.11 -5.88
N LEU A 348 -2.84 -4.84 -6.07
CA LEU A 348 -1.64 -4.47 -6.81
C LEU A 348 -0.38 -5.09 -6.17
N ALA A 349 -0.23 -5.00 -4.84
CA ALA A 349 0.90 -5.58 -4.13
C ALA A 349 0.98 -7.11 -4.28
N ILE A 350 -0.17 -7.79 -4.26
CA ILE A 350 -0.28 -9.24 -4.49
C ILE A 350 0.05 -9.58 -5.94
N GLN A 351 -0.57 -8.91 -6.91
CA GLN A 351 -0.42 -9.15 -8.34
C GLN A 351 1.02 -8.93 -8.83
N ARG A 352 1.68 -7.91 -8.29
CA ARG A 352 3.08 -7.60 -8.60
C ARG A 352 4.06 -8.41 -7.77
N ASN A 353 3.56 -9.29 -6.92
CA ASN A 353 4.34 -10.09 -5.99
C ASN A 353 5.34 -9.25 -5.17
N LEU A 354 4.87 -8.08 -4.70
CA LEU A 354 5.68 -7.24 -3.83
C LEU A 354 5.97 -7.96 -2.50
N LYS A 355 6.97 -7.48 -1.75
CA LYS A 355 7.27 -7.99 -0.40
C LYS A 355 6.04 -7.88 0.51
N GLY A 356 5.30 -6.78 0.41
CA GLY A 356 4.09 -6.55 1.15
C GLY A 356 3.60 -5.12 1.09
N ILE A 357 2.86 -4.73 2.12
CA ILE A 357 2.36 -3.38 2.30
C ILE A 357 2.95 -2.73 3.54
N GLY A 358 2.92 -1.39 3.57
CA GLY A 358 3.35 -0.61 4.70
C GLY A 358 2.37 0.52 5.02
N ILE A 359 2.11 0.78 6.29
CA ILE A 359 1.05 1.66 6.79
C ILE A 359 1.66 2.95 7.35
N TRP A 360 1.25 4.09 6.83
CA TRP A 360 1.39 5.38 7.47
C TRP A 360 0.00 5.90 7.91
N ALA A 361 -0.36 5.86 9.19
CA ALA A 361 0.41 5.31 10.28
C ALA A 361 -0.47 4.43 11.18
N LEU A 362 0.16 3.57 11.94
CA LEU A 362 -0.51 2.75 12.95
C LEU A 362 -1.17 3.63 14.01
N GLY A 363 -2.39 3.26 14.42
CA GLY A 363 -3.21 4.04 15.34
C GLY A 363 -4.13 5.03 14.63
N TYR A 364 -3.89 5.42 13.36
CA TYR A 364 -4.73 6.36 12.64
C TYR A 364 -6.15 5.85 12.37
N ASP A 365 -6.34 4.56 12.39
CA ASP A 365 -7.65 3.89 12.38
C ASP A 365 -8.35 3.89 13.75
N GLY A 366 -7.63 4.23 14.84
CA GLY A 366 -8.16 4.25 16.19
C GLY A 366 -8.54 2.86 16.70
N ASN A 367 -9.82 2.66 16.99
CA ASN A 367 -10.37 1.36 17.41
C ASN A 367 -11.20 0.67 16.32
N ARG A 368 -11.05 1.06 15.07
CA ARG A 368 -11.82 0.54 13.96
C ARG A 368 -11.23 -0.78 13.44
N THR A 369 -12.11 -1.63 12.93
CA THR A 369 -11.72 -3.00 12.55
C THR A 369 -11.75 -3.27 11.06
N GLU A 370 -12.38 -2.41 10.25
CA GLU A 370 -12.58 -2.66 8.83
C GLU A 370 -11.27 -2.74 8.04
N LEU A 371 -10.26 -1.91 8.38
CA LEU A 371 -8.96 -1.95 7.71
C LEU A 371 -8.16 -3.19 8.13
N TRP A 372 -8.25 -3.60 9.39
CA TRP A 372 -7.64 -4.84 9.87
C TRP A 372 -8.27 -6.10 9.26
N LYS A 373 -9.60 -6.11 9.11
CA LYS A 373 -10.30 -7.20 8.42
C LYS A 373 -9.89 -7.30 6.95
N LEU A 374 -9.59 -6.18 6.32
CA LEU A 374 -9.07 -6.18 4.97
C LEU A 374 -7.66 -6.79 4.90
N ILE A 375 -6.77 -6.45 5.83
CA ILE A 375 -5.45 -7.06 5.95
C ILE A 375 -5.59 -8.58 6.17
N GLU A 376 -6.44 -9.00 7.10
CA GLU A 376 -6.74 -10.41 7.36
C GLU A 376 -7.17 -11.11 6.06
N LYS A 377 -8.16 -10.55 5.36
CA LYS A 377 -8.68 -11.09 4.09
C LYS A 377 -7.61 -11.25 3.02
N LYS A 378 -6.68 -10.30 2.89
CA LYS A 378 -5.73 -10.24 1.77
C LYS A 378 -4.39 -10.91 2.06
N PHE A 379 -3.93 -10.88 3.30
CA PHE A 379 -2.55 -11.26 3.64
C PHE A 379 -2.43 -12.41 4.63
N THR A 380 -3.54 -13.08 4.99
CA THR A 380 -3.46 -14.28 5.80
C THR A 380 -3.84 -15.52 5.01
N LYS A 381 -3.23 -16.65 5.40
CA LYS A 381 -3.66 -17.97 4.95
C LYS A 381 -4.42 -18.63 6.09
N PRO A 382 -5.59 -19.26 5.86
CA PRO A 382 -6.16 -20.18 6.82
C PRO A 382 -5.17 -21.32 7.05
N THR A 383 -4.95 -21.71 8.29
CA THR A 383 -4.13 -22.90 8.64
C THR A 383 -4.79 -24.22 8.22
N SER A 384 -6.00 -24.18 7.71
CA SER A 384 -6.67 -25.29 7.01
C SER A 384 -6.97 -24.86 5.58
N ILE A 385 -6.30 -25.49 4.64
CA ILE A 385 -6.40 -25.28 3.20
C ILE A 385 -7.82 -25.64 2.75
N THR A 386 -8.65 -24.63 2.48
CA THR A 386 -9.70 -24.75 1.50
C THR A 386 -9.19 -24.11 0.20
N LYS A 387 -9.23 -24.89 -0.86
CA LYS A 387 -8.59 -24.68 -2.16
C LYS A 387 -9.16 -23.54 -3.02
N SER A 388 -9.84 -22.51 -2.45
CA SER A 388 -10.67 -21.58 -3.24
C SER A 388 -10.16 -20.16 -3.46
N ASP A 389 -9.03 -19.70 -2.86
CA ASP A 389 -8.71 -18.26 -2.85
C ASP A 389 -7.36 -17.86 -3.47
N LEU A 390 -6.80 -18.71 -4.32
CA LEU A 390 -5.68 -18.30 -5.19
C LEU A 390 -6.28 -17.72 -6.48
N LEU A 391 -6.16 -16.42 -6.70
CA LEU A 391 -6.42 -15.82 -8.02
C LEU A 391 -5.57 -16.59 -9.04
N PRO A 392 -6.20 -17.14 -10.08
CA PRO A 392 -5.52 -18.07 -10.97
C PRO A 392 -4.49 -17.34 -11.82
N LEU A 393 -3.22 -17.57 -11.51
CA LEU A 393 -2.08 -17.19 -12.37
C LEU A 393 -2.06 -17.99 -13.67
N GLN A 394 -2.87 -19.05 -13.78
CA GLN A 394 -2.88 -19.96 -14.90
C GLN A 394 -4.28 -20.17 -15.46
N PHE A 395 -4.35 -20.26 -16.79
CA PHE A 395 -5.53 -20.69 -17.51
C PHE A 395 -5.86 -22.15 -17.16
N ASN A 396 -7.10 -22.41 -16.71
CA ASN A 396 -7.57 -23.76 -16.41
C ASN A 396 -9.02 -23.93 -16.83
N LEU A 397 -9.35 -25.15 -17.32
CA LEU A 397 -10.70 -25.63 -17.49
C LEU A 397 -10.84 -26.91 -16.67
N TYR A 398 -11.72 -26.90 -15.67
CA TYR A 398 -11.92 -28.04 -14.78
C TYR A 398 -12.92 -29.04 -15.35
N GLN A 399 -12.88 -30.27 -14.85
CA GLN A 399 -13.84 -31.29 -15.18
C GLN A 399 -15.22 -30.88 -14.63
N ASN A 400 -16.26 -30.96 -15.45
CA ASN A 400 -17.63 -30.68 -15.01
C ASN A 400 -18.08 -31.65 -13.90
N TYR A 401 -18.86 -31.15 -12.96
CA TYR A 401 -19.43 -31.96 -11.90
C TYR A 401 -20.92 -31.62 -11.65
N PRO A 402 -21.78 -32.65 -11.53
CA PRO A 402 -21.52 -34.08 -11.72
C PRO A 402 -21.16 -34.44 -13.17
N ASN A 403 -20.43 -35.57 -13.33
CA ASN A 403 -20.15 -36.19 -14.63
C ASN A 403 -20.06 -37.71 -14.42
N PRO A 404 -21.02 -38.55 -14.92
CA PRO A 404 -22.19 -38.18 -15.74
C PRO A 404 -23.17 -37.22 -15.05
N PHE A 405 -24.00 -36.53 -15.82
CA PHE A 405 -24.98 -35.57 -15.32
C PHE A 405 -26.38 -35.70 -15.92
N ASN A 406 -27.39 -35.31 -15.13
CA ASN A 406 -28.81 -35.21 -15.49
C ASN A 406 -29.52 -34.30 -14.48
N PRO A 407 -30.29 -33.26 -14.85
CA PRO A 407 -30.34 -32.65 -16.19
C PRO A 407 -29.22 -31.57 -16.36
N SER A 408 -28.49 -31.20 -15.33
CA SER A 408 -27.51 -30.13 -15.35
C SER A 408 -26.18 -30.50 -14.74
N THR A 409 -25.15 -29.76 -15.11
CA THR A 409 -23.79 -29.89 -14.55
C THR A 409 -23.15 -28.52 -14.38
N THR A 410 -22.20 -28.43 -13.46
CA THR A 410 -21.41 -27.22 -13.24
C THR A 410 -20.07 -27.34 -13.95
N ILE A 411 -19.68 -26.30 -14.66
CA ILE A 411 -18.38 -26.15 -15.31
C ILE A 411 -17.64 -25.01 -14.61
N GLU A 412 -16.42 -25.30 -14.16
CA GLU A 412 -15.52 -24.31 -13.55
C GLU A 412 -14.35 -24.03 -14.47
N TYR A 413 -13.92 -22.75 -14.55
CA TYR A 413 -12.78 -22.35 -15.33
C TYR A 413 -12.11 -21.09 -14.78
N THR A 414 -10.88 -20.83 -15.23
CA THR A 414 -10.11 -19.67 -14.80
C THR A 414 -9.66 -18.84 -15.98
N VAL A 415 -9.81 -17.54 -15.86
CA VAL A 415 -9.33 -16.53 -16.80
C VAL A 415 -8.04 -15.96 -16.23
N PRO A 416 -6.87 -16.18 -16.87
CA PRO A 416 -5.58 -15.71 -16.37
C PRO A 416 -5.39 -14.22 -16.56
N TYR A 417 -4.42 -13.63 -15.87
CA TYR A 417 -3.95 -12.28 -16.17
C TYR A 417 -3.18 -12.25 -17.49
N ASN A 418 -3.24 -11.14 -18.21
CA ASN A 418 -2.43 -10.94 -19.41
C ASN A 418 -0.94 -10.78 -19.06
N GLU A 419 -0.06 -11.36 -19.89
CA GLU A 419 1.40 -11.27 -19.73
C GLU A 419 1.95 -9.84 -19.80
N SER A 420 1.21 -8.91 -20.42
CA SER A 420 1.60 -7.50 -20.53
C SER A 420 1.39 -6.67 -19.26
N GLY A 421 0.88 -7.28 -18.18
CA GLY A 421 0.81 -6.63 -16.85
C GLY A 421 -0.08 -5.38 -16.75
N TYR A 422 -0.78 -5.01 -17.80
CA TYR A 422 -1.75 -3.91 -17.77
C TYR A 422 -3.08 -4.39 -17.19
N ASN A 423 -3.58 -3.61 -16.25
CA ASN A 423 -4.85 -3.70 -15.53
C ASN A 423 -5.95 -4.48 -16.24
N SER A 424 -6.65 -5.31 -15.47
CA SER A 424 -8.08 -5.72 -15.64
C SER A 424 -8.65 -5.58 -17.06
N ILE A 425 -7.82 -5.79 -18.10
CA ILE A 425 -8.32 -5.89 -19.45
C ILE A 425 -9.11 -7.18 -19.47
N GLN A 426 -10.42 -7.04 -19.51
CA GLN A 426 -11.31 -8.16 -19.76
C GLN A 426 -10.83 -8.89 -21.01
N GLN A 427 -10.71 -10.20 -20.90
CA GLN A 427 -10.38 -11.06 -22.02
C GLN A 427 -11.66 -11.62 -22.61
N TYR A 428 -11.70 -11.72 -23.93
CA TYR A 428 -12.82 -12.35 -24.57
C TYR A 428 -12.79 -13.84 -24.30
N VAL A 429 -13.87 -14.35 -23.72
CA VAL A 429 -14.02 -15.74 -23.27
C VAL A 429 -15.15 -16.39 -24.03
N THR A 430 -14.86 -17.54 -24.64
CA THR A 430 -15.90 -18.41 -25.18
C THR A 430 -15.84 -19.79 -24.52
N LEU A 431 -16.98 -20.27 -24.07
CA LEU A 431 -17.19 -21.64 -23.61
C LEU A 431 -18.30 -22.26 -24.47
N LYS A 432 -17.94 -23.25 -25.26
CA LYS A 432 -18.83 -23.86 -26.21
C LYS A 432 -18.92 -25.38 -26.05
N VAL A 433 -20.06 -25.95 -26.37
CA VAL A 433 -20.30 -27.39 -26.30
C VAL A 433 -20.43 -27.93 -27.70
N TYR A 434 -19.81 -29.07 -27.94
CA TYR A 434 -19.75 -29.77 -29.24
C TYR A 434 -20.17 -31.24 -29.10
N ASP A 435 -20.73 -31.82 -30.16
CA ASP A 435 -20.85 -33.27 -30.27
C ASP A 435 -19.50 -33.95 -30.61
N ILE A 436 -19.50 -35.27 -30.70
CA ILE A 436 -18.27 -36.04 -30.99
C ILE A 436 -17.78 -35.84 -32.45
N LEU A 437 -18.59 -35.26 -33.32
CA LEU A 437 -18.26 -34.95 -34.71
C LEU A 437 -17.71 -33.53 -34.88
N GLY A 438 -17.72 -32.74 -33.78
CA GLY A 438 -17.25 -31.35 -33.76
C GLY A 438 -18.33 -30.31 -34.14
N ASN A 439 -19.60 -30.71 -34.24
CA ASN A 439 -20.69 -29.77 -34.48
C ASN A 439 -20.96 -28.99 -33.18
N GLU A 440 -21.11 -27.67 -33.28
CA GLU A 440 -21.45 -26.81 -32.14
C GLU A 440 -22.92 -27.06 -31.72
N ILE A 441 -23.12 -27.42 -30.46
CA ILE A 441 -24.41 -27.69 -29.84
C ILE A 441 -24.94 -26.47 -29.11
N SER A 442 -24.08 -25.78 -28.35
CA SER A 442 -24.47 -24.57 -27.61
C SER A 442 -23.27 -23.71 -27.26
N ILE A 443 -23.56 -22.41 -27.11
CA ILE A 443 -22.62 -21.42 -26.56
C ILE A 443 -23.05 -21.18 -25.11
N VAL A 444 -22.14 -21.48 -24.17
CA VAL A 444 -22.39 -21.36 -22.73
C VAL A 444 -21.91 -20.01 -22.22
N VAL A 445 -20.77 -19.53 -22.75
CA VAL A 445 -20.20 -18.19 -22.46
C VAL A 445 -19.71 -17.61 -23.78
N ASP A 446 -20.01 -16.34 -24.02
CA ASP A 446 -19.51 -15.54 -25.15
C ASP A 446 -19.47 -14.07 -24.71
N ASP A 447 -18.44 -13.71 -23.93
CA ASP A 447 -18.42 -12.42 -23.26
C ASP A 447 -16.99 -12.02 -22.81
N PHE A 448 -16.79 -10.75 -22.52
CA PHE A 448 -15.57 -10.25 -21.90
C PHE A 448 -15.60 -10.50 -20.39
N LYS A 449 -14.56 -11.18 -19.88
CA LYS A 449 -14.40 -11.51 -18.45
C LYS A 449 -13.11 -10.95 -17.91
N ALA A 450 -13.16 -10.39 -16.71
CA ALA A 450 -11.98 -10.03 -15.95
C ALA A 450 -11.17 -11.28 -15.56
N PRO A 451 -9.86 -11.17 -15.29
CA PRO A 451 -9.11 -12.27 -14.67
C PRO A 451 -9.82 -12.76 -13.40
N GLY A 452 -9.98 -14.08 -13.26
CA GLY A 452 -10.72 -14.64 -12.13
C GLY A 452 -11.09 -16.10 -12.28
N HIS A 453 -11.74 -16.65 -11.27
CA HIS A 453 -12.34 -17.97 -11.26
C HIS A 453 -13.85 -17.85 -11.52
N TYR A 454 -14.37 -18.68 -12.44
CA TYR A 454 -15.75 -18.62 -12.87
C TYR A 454 -16.40 -19.99 -12.75
N THR A 455 -17.65 -19.98 -12.35
CA THR A 455 -18.50 -21.16 -12.24
C THR A 455 -19.78 -20.90 -13.01
N ILE A 456 -20.19 -21.84 -13.88
CA ILE A 456 -21.40 -21.74 -14.66
C ILE A 456 -22.15 -23.08 -14.68
N THR A 457 -23.46 -23.02 -14.54
CA THR A 457 -24.31 -24.20 -14.68
C THR A 457 -24.72 -24.35 -16.13
N TYR A 458 -24.47 -25.53 -16.69
CA TYR A 458 -24.91 -25.93 -18.02
C TYR A 458 -26.08 -26.90 -17.94
N SER A 459 -27.17 -26.55 -18.61
CA SER A 459 -28.33 -27.42 -18.84
C SER A 459 -28.50 -27.59 -20.36
N PRO A 460 -28.36 -28.81 -20.88
CA PRO A 460 -28.48 -29.04 -22.31
C PRO A 460 -29.93 -28.85 -22.80
N PRO A 461 -30.13 -28.58 -24.10
CA PRO A 461 -31.46 -28.56 -24.69
C PRO A 461 -32.18 -29.90 -24.48
N GLU A 462 -33.51 -29.88 -24.28
CA GLU A 462 -34.31 -31.09 -24.11
C GLU A 462 -34.22 -32.09 -25.28
N THR A 463 -33.87 -31.58 -26.44
CA THR A 463 -33.70 -32.41 -27.68
C THR A 463 -32.35 -33.13 -27.71
N LEU A 464 -31.43 -32.80 -26.81
CA LEU A 464 -30.10 -33.41 -26.83
C LEU A 464 -30.19 -34.88 -26.39
N PRO A 465 -29.68 -35.86 -27.18
CA PRO A 465 -29.68 -37.27 -26.80
C PRO A 465 -28.63 -37.58 -25.70
N THR A 466 -28.84 -38.67 -24.97
CA THR A 466 -27.81 -39.25 -24.11
C THR A 466 -26.55 -39.54 -24.93
N GLY A 467 -25.39 -39.07 -24.40
CA GLY A 467 -24.14 -39.22 -25.14
C GLY A 467 -22.96 -38.49 -24.56
N ILE A 468 -21.80 -38.66 -25.23
CA ILE A 468 -20.58 -37.98 -24.91
C ILE A 468 -20.54 -36.66 -25.70
N TYR A 469 -20.21 -35.58 -24.97
CA TYR A 469 -20.05 -34.24 -25.53
C TYR A 469 -18.66 -33.67 -25.10
N VAL A 470 -18.21 -32.66 -25.83
CA VAL A 470 -16.96 -31.96 -25.53
C VAL A 470 -17.29 -30.50 -25.27
N TYR A 471 -16.84 -29.95 -24.16
CA TYR A 471 -16.88 -28.51 -23.97
C TYR A 471 -15.48 -27.93 -24.11
N GLN A 472 -15.36 -26.77 -24.74
CA GLN A 472 -14.13 -26.09 -25.04
C GLN A 472 -14.19 -24.66 -24.52
N LEU A 473 -13.19 -24.31 -23.72
CA LEU A 473 -12.93 -22.95 -23.26
C LEU A 473 -11.84 -22.32 -24.12
N LYS A 474 -12.04 -21.09 -24.56
CA LYS A 474 -11.05 -20.26 -25.23
C LYS A 474 -10.97 -18.90 -24.55
N VAL A 475 -9.74 -18.48 -24.19
CA VAL A 475 -9.44 -17.20 -23.56
C VAL A 475 -8.19 -16.62 -24.21
N GLY A 476 -8.34 -15.61 -25.07
CA GLY A 476 -7.24 -15.07 -25.85
C GLY A 476 -6.51 -16.17 -26.65
N LYS A 477 -5.21 -16.40 -26.36
CA LYS A 477 -4.39 -17.46 -27.00
C LYS A 477 -4.54 -18.84 -26.38
N TYR A 478 -5.23 -18.96 -25.25
CA TYR A 478 -5.36 -20.22 -24.52
C TYR A 478 -6.63 -20.98 -24.95
N THR A 479 -6.52 -22.28 -25.09
CA THR A 479 -7.62 -23.18 -25.40
C THR A 479 -7.51 -24.48 -24.64
N ALA A 480 -8.58 -24.93 -24.01
CA ALA A 480 -8.67 -26.23 -23.36
C ALA A 480 -10.02 -26.88 -23.64
N SER A 481 -10.07 -28.22 -23.69
CA SER A 481 -11.29 -29.00 -23.88
C SER A 481 -11.39 -30.14 -22.88
N LYS A 482 -12.62 -30.48 -22.49
CA LYS A 482 -12.93 -31.59 -21.59
C LYS A 482 -14.13 -32.36 -22.14
N LYS A 483 -14.22 -33.65 -21.80
CA LYS A 483 -15.35 -34.52 -22.14
C LYS A 483 -16.38 -34.53 -21.02
N MET A 484 -17.67 -34.59 -21.36
CA MET A 484 -18.75 -34.78 -20.43
C MET A 484 -19.72 -35.85 -20.92
N LEU A 485 -20.35 -36.57 -20.02
CA LEU A 485 -21.35 -37.60 -20.33
C LEU A 485 -22.72 -37.10 -19.83
N TYR A 486 -23.63 -36.88 -20.79
CA TYR A 486 -25.02 -36.54 -20.49
C TYR A 486 -25.88 -37.80 -20.49
N LEU A 487 -26.68 -37.97 -19.46
CA LEU A 487 -27.67 -39.03 -19.31
C LEU A 487 -29.08 -38.39 -19.27
N LYS A 488 -29.95 -38.79 -20.19
CA LYS A 488 -31.31 -38.28 -20.20
C LYS A 488 -32.22 -39.12 -19.33
#